data_b6e2a47df436903cee90b4c7b9a89cd0
#
_entry.id   b6e2a47df436903cee90b4c7b9a89cd0
#
_cell.length_a   1.000
_cell.length_b   1.000
_cell.length_c   1.000
_cell.angle_alpha   90.00
_cell.angle_beta   90.00
_cell.angle_gamma   90.00
#
_symmetry.space_group_name_H-M   'P 1'
#
loop_
_entity.id
_entity.type
_entity.pdbx_description
1 polymer ?
#
loop_
_entity_poly.entity_id
_entity_poly.type
_entity_poly.pdbx_seq_one_letter_code
_entity_poly.pdbx_strand_id
1 'polypeptide(L)'
;MQKNGPEREVVILMADMVQYSQVSSGMAPGEIRDFLVNYHDRIHEIIDSEENFPLDSESSAGDGSLMIFDKREGEDRAGVCTRALHAALQMAEAIQEGSLAPTRMGILLGDITEAQIGSKMAKFGASFAIANRLEELCGYFGTTLLMDREVARHQRGFEDDIVNIAKVSLTSVLHPMNIFTIYQPGIHCATDIDPENLRTFISMKNSAMEFFTGNLQLGIIPNFPLVRDELLVAQDYFIEIAGRADVGIERILEYIRETPFPESDFNCCGMKLMEKKRDSLGERLFHLSKELLKAMDPDFYHALVVDTAWEQYFRLEWKEAGEVIVEINSVPDGIYYIDSGTAETFNMNNELLSTMDAGMIFGEMAYFGKEKKRTATVCAKTNVVLRKISTRDFENLPIIIKIFERIAIARHQEIVKDSTHPIDKAASPCT
;
A
#
# COMPACT_ATOMS: atom_id res chain seq x y z
N MET A 1 -7.88 44.93 -14.65
CA MET A 1 -6.96 43.79 -14.38
C MET A 1 -7.83 42.56 -14.10
N GLN A 2 -7.78 41.54 -14.95
CA GLN A 2 -8.47 40.28 -14.73
C GLN A 2 -7.91 39.68 -13.45
N LYS A 3 -8.75 39.50 -12.41
CA LYS A 3 -8.39 38.89 -11.13
C LYS A 3 -8.35 37.37 -11.19
N ASN A 4 -8.78 36.78 -12.28
CA ASN A 4 -8.92 35.34 -12.48
C ASN A 4 -7.92 34.92 -13.55
N GLY A 5 -7.14 33.86 -13.26
CA GLY A 5 -6.31 33.17 -14.25
C GLY A 5 -7.14 32.37 -15.25
N PRO A 6 -6.56 31.96 -16.38
CA PRO A 6 -7.22 31.06 -17.32
C PRO A 6 -7.45 29.68 -16.72
N GLU A 7 -8.49 29.01 -17.17
CA GLU A 7 -8.66 27.58 -16.97
C GLU A 7 -7.57 26.82 -17.74
N ARG A 8 -6.93 25.85 -17.10
CA ARG A 8 -5.86 25.03 -17.69
C ARG A 8 -5.95 23.59 -17.28
N GLU A 9 -5.64 22.71 -18.22
CA GLU A 9 -5.56 21.26 -18.01
C GLU A 9 -4.19 20.91 -17.49
N VAL A 10 -4.14 20.19 -16.36
CA VAL A 10 -2.93 19.79 -15.66
C VAL A 10 -3.03 18.34 -15.18
N VAL A 11 -1.90 17.73 -14.83
CA VAL A 11 -1.91 16.49 -14.06
C VAL A 11 -1.65 16.84 -12.59
N ILE A 12 -2.52 16.35 -11.73
CA ILE A 12 -2.43 16.52 -10.27
C ILE A 12 -1.95 15.20 -9.68
N LEU A 13 -0.87 15.25 -8.92
CA LEU A 13 -0.39 14.17 -8.06
C LEU A 13 -0.59 14.62 -6.61
N MET A 14 -1.48 13.94 -5.90
CA MET A 14 -1.71 14.10 -4.49
C MET A 14 -1.00 12.98 -3.74
N ALA A 15 -0.22 13.30 -2.72
CA ALA A 15 0.49 12.34 -1.90
C ALA A 15 0.24 12.61 -0.42
N ASP A 16 0.04 11.55 0.36
CA ASP A 16 -0.19 11.63 1.80
C ASP A 16 0.50 10.46 2.51
N MET A 17 1.06 10.73 3.69
CA MET A 17 1.78 9.71 4.45
C MET A 17 0.81 8.72 5.07
N VAL A 18 1.14 7.45 4.98
CA VAL A 18 0.34 6.40 5.60
C VAL A 18 0.38 6.56 7.13
N GLN A 19 -0.80 6.81 7.72
CA GLN A 19 -1.02 6.85 9.17
C GLN A 19 -0.21 7.92 9.94
N TYR A 20 0.07 9.04 9.31
CA TYR A 20 0.75 10.17 9.95
C TYR A 20 0.19 10.54 11.33
N SER A 21 -1.12 10.60 11.48
CA SER A 21 -1.76 10.95 12.77
C SER A 21 -1.36 10.00 13.91
N GLN A 22 -1.07 8.73 13.60
CA GLN A 22 -0.62 7.75 14.59
C GLN A 22 0.90 7.87 14.85
N VAL A 23 1.69 8.12 13.80
CA VAL A 23 3.14 8.37 13.91
C VAL A 23 3.37 9.60 14.79
N SER A 24 2.66 10.68 14.54
CA SER A 24 2.84 11.96 15.24
C SER A 24 2.25 12.00 16.65
N SER A 25 1.36 11.07 17.02
CA SER A 25 0.62 11.11 18.29
C SER A 25 1.47 11.04 19.57
N GLY A 26 2.71 10.58 19.47
CA GLY A 26 3.66 10.49 20.60
C GLY A 26 4.82 11.46 20.55
N MET A 27 4.90 12.32 19.51
CA MET A 27 6.01 13.22 19.26
C MET A 27 5.78 14.61 19.90
N ALA A 28 6.85 15.23 20.37
CA ALA A 28 6.82 16.64 20.74
C ALA A 28 6.69 17.52 19.47
N PRO A 29 6.15 18.76 19.58
CA PRO A 29 5.98 19.63 18.42
C PRO A 29 7.25 19.90 17.60
N GLY A 30 8.42 19.92 18.25
CA GLY A 30 9.71 20.05 17.58
C GLY A 30 10.09 18.82 16.77
N GLU A 31 9.83 17.64 17.30
CA GLU A 31 10.08 16.36 16.62
C GLU A 31 9.14 16.18 15.42
N ILE A 32 7.86 16.57 15.56
CA ILE A 32 6.89 16.56 14.44
C ILE A 32 7.40 17.46 13.31
N ARG A 33 7.87 18.68 13.64
CA ARG A 33 8.42 19.61 12.65
C ARG A 33 9.59 18.99 11.92
N ASP A 34 10.58 18.48 12.65
CA ASP A 34 11.79 17.94 12.06
C ASP A 34 11.50 16.69 11.20
N PHE A 35 10.58 15.84 11.66
CA PHE A 35 10.09 14.70 10.90
C PHE A 35 9.40 15.11 9.59
N LEU A 36 8.48 16.07 9.64
CA LEU A 36 7.78 16.56 8.43
C LEU A 36 8.72 17.30 7.47
N VAL A 37 9.66 18.09 7.99
CA VAL A 37 10.66 18.75 7.14
C VAL A 37 11.47 17.71 6.39
N ASN A 38 11.99 16.69 7.07
CA ASN A 38 12.75 15.62 6.43
C ASN A 38 11.91 14.86 5.39
N TYR A 39 10.63 14.61 5.68
CA TYR A 39 9.72 13.93 4.75
C TYR A 39 9.48 14.76 3.49
N HIS A 40 9.14 16.04 3.63
CA HIS A 40 8.90 16.92 2.48
C HIS A 40 10.20 17.22 1.71
N ASP A 41 11.32 17.42 2.39
CA ASP A 41 12.62 17.60 1.74
C ASP A 41 12.97 16.37 0.89
N ARG A 42 12.68 15.16 1.40
CA ARG A 42 12.92 13.95 0.63
C ARG A 42 12.03 13.84 -0.59
N ILE A 43 10.74 14.21 -0.49
CA ILE A 43 9.86 14.30 -1.67
C ILE A 43 10.46 15.28 -2.68
N HIS A 44 10.85 16.49 -2.26
CA HIS A 44 11.45 17.49 -3.13
C HIS A 44 12.75 17.01 -3.80
N GLU A 45 13.63 16.33 -3.08
CA GLU A 45 14.84 15.72 -3.66
C GLU A 45 14.53 14.72 -4.79
N ILE A 46 13.42 13.98 -4.67
CA ILE A 46 12.99 13.01 -5.68
C ILE A 46 12.38 13.69 -6.90
N ILE A 47 11.47 14.66 -6.67
CA ILE A 47 10.63 15.21 -7.74
C ILE A 47 11.20 16.47 -8.40
N ASP A 48 12.08 17.24 -7.73
CA ASP A 48 12.64 18.49 -8.24
C ASP A 48 13.80 18.24 -9.27
N SER A 49 13.57 17.32 -10.19
CA SER A 49 14.45 17.06 -11.33
C SER A 49 13.99 17.81 -12.57
N GLU A 50 14.92 18.17 -13.50
CA GLU A 50 14.58 18.83 -14.76
C GLU A 50 13.59 18.01 -15.60
N GLU A 51 13.58 16.70 -15.41
CA GLU A 51 12.68 15.76 -16.11
C GLU A 51 11.20 15.95 -15.71
N ASN A 52 10.94 16.45 -14.51
CA ASN A 52 9.59 16.64 -13.98
C ASN A 52 9.00 18.04 -14.24
N PHE A 53 9.82 19.05 -14.61
CA PHE A 53 9.35 20.40 -14.83
C PHE A 53 8.59 20.59 -16.17
N PRO A 54 7.64 21.55 -16.26
CA PRO A 54 7.19 22.45 -15.20
C PRO A 54 6.34 21.75 -14.14
N LEU A 55 6.72 21.95 -12.91
CA LEU A 55 6.11 21.37 -11.72
C LEU A 55 5.90 22.48 -10.68
N ASP A 56 4.70 22.56 -10.13
CA ASP A 56 4.38 23.39 -8.97
C ASP A 56 4.04 22.47 -7.79
N SER A 57 4.84 22.53 -6.75
CA SER A 57 4.70 21.67 -5.57
C SER A 57 4.35 22.51 -4.34
N GLU A 58 3.34 22.06 -3.60
CA GLU A 58 2.87 22.67 -2.36
C GLU A 58 2.78 21.60 -1.27
N SER A 59 3.47 21.84 -0.15
CA SER A 59 3.26 21.06 1.07
C SER A 59 2.04 21.58 1.80
N SER A 60 1.14 20.71 2.22
CA SER A 60 0.01 21.10 3.07
C SER A 60 0.48 21.32 4.51
N ALA A 61 -0.40 21.84 5.35
CA ALA A 61 -0.12 22.01 6.79
C ALA A 61 -0.16 20.64 7.51
N GLY A 62 0.69 19.71 7.10
CA GLY A 62 0.76 18.34 7.59
C GLY A 62 1.65 17.49 6.70
N ASP A 63 1.28 16.24 6.53
CA ASP A 63 1.98 15.24 5.74
C ASP A 63 1.59 15.21 4.26
N GLY A 64 0.54 15.91 3.86
CA GLY A 64 0.08 15.97 2.49
C GLY A 64 0.98 16.82 1.57
N SER A 65 1.20 16.34 0.36
CA SER A 65 1.91 17.06 -0.71
C SER A 65 1.05 17.09 -1.97
N LEU A 66 0.98 18.26 -2.57
CA LEU A 66 0.28 18.52 -3.83
C LEU A 66 1.32 18.87 -4.89
N MET A 67 1.30 18.17 -6.00
CA MET A 67 2.17 18.39 -7.14
C MET A 67 1.32 18.58 -8.39
N ILE A 68 1.55 19.67 -9.11
CA ILE A 68 0.80 20.03 -10.32
C ILE A 68 1.77 20.09 -11.49
N PHE A 69 1.56 19.23 -12.46
CA PHE A 69 2.35 19.14 -13.67
C PHE A 69 1.65 19.89 -14.81
N ASP A 70 2.25 20.99 -15.20
CA ASP A 70 1.84 21.74 -16.39
C ASP A 70 2.45 21.14 -17.66
N LYS A 71 1.78 21.32 -18.79
CA LYS A 71 2.34 20.93 -20.09
C LYS A 71 3.54 21.80 -20.46
N ARG A 72 4.57 21.17 -21.00
CA ARG A 72 5.69 21.87 -21.68
C ARG A 72 5.21 22.44 -23.00
N GLU A 73 5.97 23.38 -23.53
CA GLU A 73 5.71 23.88 -24.89
C GLU A 73 5.83 22.72 -25.91
N GLY A 74 4.75 22.47 -26.64
CA GLY A 74 4.67 21.36 -27.60
C GLY A 74 4.40 19.97 -26.99
N GLU A 75 4.26 19.86 -25.66
CA GLU A 75 3.93 18.60 -25.00
C GLU A 75 2.44 18.27 -25.14
N ASP A 76 2.13 17.04 -25.53
CA ASP A 76 0.76 16.55 -25.56
C ASP A 76 0.29 15.98 -24.19
N ARG A 77 -0.97 15.54 -24.12
CA ARG A 77 -1.52 14.93 -22.91
C ARG A 77 -0.71 13.70 -22.45
N ALA A 78 -0.27 12.89 -23.41
CA ALA A 78 0.49 11.68 -23.07
C ALA A 78 1.85 12.03 -22.44
N GLY A 79 2.51 13.07 -22.93
CA GLY A 79 3.78 13.53 -22.36
C GLY A 79 3.66 13.92 -20.90
N VAL A 80 2.72 14.82 -20.57
CA VAL A 80 2.54 15.28 -19.18
C VAL A 80 2.03 14.16 -18.26
N CYS A 81 1.15 13.27 -18.72
CA CYS A 81 0.68 12.12 -17.94
C CYS A 81 1.82 11.14 -17.64
N THR A 82 2.66 10.84 -18.64
CA THR A 82 3.81 9.94 -18.46
C THR A 82 4.82 10.57 -17.51
N ARG A 83 5.09 11.86 -17.61
CA ARG A 83 6.00 12.58 -16.74
C ARG A 83 5.53 12.57 -15.27
N ALA A 84 4.24 12.80 -15.01
CA ALA A 84 3.67 12.73 -13.68
C ALA A 84 3.72 11.29 -13.11
N LEU A 85 3.48 10.27 -13.93
CA LEU A 85 3.62 8.88 -13.50
C LEU A 85 5.08 8.54 -13.18
N HIS A 86 6.05 8.99 -13.97
CA HIS A 86 7.47 8.81 -13.66
C HIS A 86 7.83 9.37 -12.28
N ALA A 87 7.40 10.60 -11.96
CA ALA A 87 7.63 11.17 -10.63
C ALA A 87 7.01 10.33 -9.50
N ALA A 88 5.80 9.82 -9.70
CA ALA A 88 5.14 8.93 -8.74
C ALA A 88 5.88 7.58 -8.59
N LEU A 89 6.42 7.03 -9.67
CA LEU A 89 7.22 5.80 -9.62
C LEU A 89 8.55 6.01 -8.90
N GLN A 90 9.23 7.14 -9.11
CA GLN A 90 10.44 7.51 -8.34
C GLN A 90 10.14 7.58 -6.83
N MET A 91 8.98 8.14 -6.45
CA MET A 91 8.54 8.13 -5.05
C MET A 91 8.23 6.70 -4.56
N ALA A 92 7.58 5.87 -5.38
CA ALA A 92 7.28 4.48 -5.02
C ALA A 92 8.55 3.63 -4.85
N GLU A 93 9.57 3.83 -5.69
CA GLU A 93 10.89 3.22 -5.54
C GLU A 93 11.56 3.66 -4.23
N ALA A 94 11.53 4.95 -3.92
CA ALA A 94 12.07 5.49 -2.67
C ALA A 94 11.36 4.92 -1.41
N ILE A 95 10.04 4.67 -1.49
CA ILE A 95 9.29 3.98 -0.44
C ILE A 95 9.77 2.53 -0.31
N GLN A 96 9.94 1.83 -1.43
CA GLN A 96 10.41 0.45 -1.44
C GLN A 96 11.84 0.30 -0.89
N GLU A 97 12.71 1.25 -1.19
CA GLU A 97 14.07 1.33 -0.65
C GLU A 97 14.12 1.76 0.82
N GLY A 98 12.99 2.22 1.37
CA GLY A 98 12.89 2.76 2.72
C GLY A 98 13.52 4.15 2.89
N SER A 99 13.82 4.85 1.81
CA SER A 99 14.36 6.22 1.82
C SER A 99 13.27 7.29 1.86
N LEU A 100 12.00 6.92 1.62
CA LEU A 100 10.82 7.74 1.82
C LEU A 100 9.83 6.99 2.71
N ALA A 101 9.16 7.69 3.61
CA ALA A 101 8.09 7.12 4.43
C ALA A 101 6.97 6.53 3.55
N PRO A 102 6.26 5.48 4.01
CA PRO A 102 5.10 4.96 3.30
C PRO A 102 4.12 6.07 2.95
N THR A 103 3.89 6.25 1.67
CA THR A 103 3.09 7.34 1.11
C THR A 103 2.13 6.77 0.08
N ARG A 104 0.90 7.23 0.09
CA ARG A 104 -0.12 6.91 -0.92
C ARG A 104 -0.20 8.03 -1.92
N MET A 105 -0.53 7.71 -3.16
CA MET A 105 -0.54 8.67 -4.25
C MET A 105 -1.78 8.53 -5.11
N GLY A 106 -2.42 9.66 -5.41
CA GLY A 106 -3.54 9.75 -6.36
C GLY A 106 -3.18 10.64 -7.53
N ILE A 107 -3.28 10.16 -8.77
CA ILE A 107 -2.97 10.92 -9.99
C ILE A 107 -4.23 11.14 -10.80
N LEU A 108 -4.46 12.38 -11.21
CA LEU A 108 -5.62 12.82 -12.00
C LEU A 108 -5.24 13.80 -13.10
N LEU A 109 -5.73 13.58 -14.32
CA LEU A 109 -5.76 14.61 -15.35
C LEU A 109 -7.04 15.44 -15.21
N GLY A 110 -6.92 16.74 -14.98
CA GLY A 110 -8.09 17.57 -14.79
C GLY A 110 -7.85 19.07 -14.97
N ASP A 111 -8.94 19.83 -14.93
CA ASP A 111 -8.90 21.27 -15.11
C ASP A 111 -8.80 21.98 -13.75
N ILE A 112 -7.97 23.02 -13.73
CA ILE A 112 -7.85 23.95 -12.62
C ILE A 112 -7.97 25.39 -13.10
N THR A 113 -8.33 26.26 -12.18
CA THR A 113 -8.28 27.72 -12.39
C THR A 113 -7.59 28.39 -11.22
N GLU A 114 -7.10 29.59 -11.41
CA GLU A 114 -6.41 30.36 -10.39
C GLU A 114 -7.08 31.71 -10.18
N ALA A 115 -7.11 32.16 -8.95
CA ALA A 115 -7.56 33.50 -8.62
C ALA A 115 -6.78 34.10 -7.47
N GLN A 116 -6.64 35.42 -7.49
CA GLN A 116 -5.96 36.13 -6.43
C GLN A 116 -6.87 36.29 -5.20
N ILE A 117 -6.46 35.75 -4.07
CA ILE A 117 -7.08 35.96 -2.74
C ILE A 117 -6.11 36.75 -1.87
N GLY A 118 -6.42 38.02 -1.63
CA GLY A 118 -5.50 38.91 -0.92
C GLY A 118 -4.19 39.11 -1.70
N SER A 119 -3.07 38.72 -1.12
CA SER A 119 -1.73 38.76 -1.73
C SER A 119 -1.28 37.44 -2.36
N LYS A 120 -2.06 36.37 -2.22
CA LYS A 120 -1.69 35.02 -2.69
C LYS A 120 -2.52 34.61 -3.90
N MET A 121 -1.91 33.88 -4.82
CA MET A 121 -2.62 33.12 -5.84
C MET A 121 -3.15 31.83 -5.19
N ALA A 122 -4.43 31.57 -5.38
CA ALA A 122 -5.06 30.35 -4.91
C ALA A 122 -5.57 29.56 -6.12
N LYS A 123 -5.47 28.25 -6.04
CA LYS A 123 -5.88 27.29 -7.07
C LYS A 123 -7.24 26.70 -6.73
N PHE A 124 -8.09 26.53 -7.72
CA PHE A 124 -9.46 26.03 -7.58
C PHE A 124 -9.75 24.98 -8.63
N GLY A 125 -10.49 23.95 -8.26
CA GLY A 125 -10.96 22.90 -9.15
C GLY A 125 -11.49 21.70 -8.38
N ALA A 126 -12.53 21.06 -8.92
CA ALA A 126 -13.01 19.78 -8.37
C ALA A 126 -11.95 18.67 -8.48
N SER A 127 -10.99 18.84 -9.39
CA SER A 127 -9.89 17.92 -9.66
C SER A 127 -9.04 17.63 -8.41
N PHE A 128 -8.84 18.60 -7.53
CA PHE A 128 -8.11 18.39 -6.27
C PHE A 128 -8.82 17.40 -5.33
N ALA A 129 -10.16 17.54 -5.20
CA ALA A 129 -10.94 16.63 -4.38
C ALA A 129 -10.93 15.21 -4.94
N ILE A 130 -10.94 15.06 -6.26
CA ILE A 130 -10.90 13.74 -6.93
C ILE A 130 -9.52 13.09 -6.73
N ALA A 131 -8.42 13.83 -6.92
CA ALA A 131 -7.07 13.33 -6.72
C ALA A 131 -6.85 12.87 -5.26
N ASN A 132 -7.37 13.64 -4.28
CA ASN A 132 -7.34 13.24 -2.88
C ASN A 132 -8.14 11.95 -2.63
N ARG A 133 -9.31 11.79 -3.26
CA ARG A 133 -10.08 10.54 -3.13
C ARG A 133 -9.37 9.34 -3.76
N LEU A 134 -8.64 9.51 -4.85
CA LEU A 134 -7.81 8.45 -5.42
C LEU A 134 -6.70 8.04 -4.44
N GLU A 135 -6.03 9.01 -3.80
CA GLU A 135 -5.04 8.75 -2.75
C GLU A 135 -5.67 7.94 -1.60
N GLU A 136 -6.80 8.39 -1.04
CA GLU A 136 -7.50 7.72 0.06
C GLU A 136 -7.87 6.27 -0.27
N LEU A 137 -8.24 5.97 -1.53
CA LEU A 137 -8.61 4.63 -1.98
C LEU A 137 -7.43 3.68 -2.11
N CYS A 138 -6.19 4.18 -2.18
CA CYS A 138 -5.01 3.33 -2.23
C CYS A 138 -4.97 2.32 -1.07
N GLY A 139 -5.33 2.74 0.13
CA GLY A 139 -5.39 1.86 1.29
C GLY A 139 -6.46 0.77 1.19
N TYR A 140 -7.61 1.09 0.61
CA TYR A 140 -8.67 0.10 0.42
C TYR A 140 -8.27 -1.00 -0.57
N PHE A 141 -7.62 -0.63 -1.68
CA PHE A 141 -7.21 -1.58 -2.72
C PHE A 141 -5.80 -2.15 -2.51
N GLY A 142 -5.10 -1.77 -1.44
CA GLY A 142 -3.75 -2.25 -1.13
C GLY A 142 -2.70 -1.81 -2.16
N THR A 143 -2.84 -0.61 -2.72
CA THR A 143 -1.90 -0.04 -3.70
C THR A 143 -1.19 1.18 -3.15
N THR A 144 -0.01 1.50 -3.68
CA THR A 144 0.71 2.75 -3.37
C THR A 144 0.20 3.92 -4.21
N LEU A 145 -0.30 3.62 -5.40
CA LEU A 145 -0.68 4.59 -6.41
C LEU A 145 -2.02 4.20 -7.05
N LEU A 146 -2.93 5.17 -7.19
CA LEU A 146 -4.11 5.06 -8.05
C LEU A 146 -4.16 6.23 -9.03
N MET A 147 -4.65 5.96 -10.24
CA MET A 147 -4.82 6.96 -11.28
C MET A 147 -6.19 6.84 -11.96
N ASP A 148 -6.66 7.93 -12.52
CA ASP A 148 -7.87 7.95 -13.33
C ASP A 148 -7.66 7.34 -14.72
N ARG A 149 -8.75 7.14 -15.44
CA ARG A 149 -8.72 6.57 -16.80
C ARG A 149 -7.92 7.44 -17.77
N GLU A 150 -7.99 8.76 -17.66
CA GLU A 150 -7.33 9.66 -18.60
C GLU A 150 -5.80 9.59 -18.43
N VAL A 151 -5.31 9.55 -17.21
CA VAL A 151 -3.88 9.31 -16.94
C VAL A 151 -3.47 7.93 -17.44
N ALA A 152 -4.22 6.86 -17.11
CA ALA A 152 -3.89 5.50 -17.49
C ALA A 152 -3.79 5.29 -18.99
N ARG A 153 -4.76 5.82 -19.77
CA ARG A 153 -4.80 5.67 -21.25
C ARG A 153 -3.77 6.50 -22.01
N HIS A 154 -3.19 7.50 -21.38
CA HIS A 154 -2.20 8.39 -21.97
C HIS A 154 -0.76 8.04 -21.56
N GLN A 155 -0.52 6.87 -20.98
CA GLN A 155 0.84 6.44 -20.65
C GLN A 155 1.59 6.00 -21.90
N ARG A 156 2.92 6.23 -21.91
CA ARG A 156 3.84 5.76 -22.93
C ARG A 156 4.95 4.92 -22.32
N GLY A 157 5.08 3.70 -22.77
CA GLY A 157 6.08 2.75 -22.27
C GLY A 157 5.68 1.98 -21.02
N PHE A 158 4.45 2.18 -20.53
CA PHE A 158 3.88 1.49 -19.37
C PHE A 158 2.55 0.79 -19.67
N GLU A 159 2.19 0.70 -20.95
CA GLU A 159 0.87 0.22 -21.38
C GLU A 159 0.59 -1.20 -20.88
N ASP A 160 1.62 -2.06 -20.87
CA ASP A 160 1.52 -3.47 -20.45
C ASP A 160 1.50 -3.64 -18.91
N ASP A 161 1.87 -2.59 -18.16
CA ASP A 161 1.97 -2.62 -16.70
C ASP A 161 0.73 -2.01 -16.02
N ILE A 162 -0.16 -1.39 -16.81
CA ILE A 162 -1.38 -0.74 -16.30
C ILE A 162 -2.43 -1.79 -15.90
N VAL A 163 -2.94 -1.66 -14.69
CA VAL A 163 -3.91 -2.58 -14.10
C VAL A 163 -5.21 -1.85 -13.79
N ASN A 164 -6.31 -2.35 -14.32
CA ASN A 164 -7.66 -1.91 -13.97
C ASN A 164 -8.03 -2.44 -12.59
N ILE A 165 -8.31 -1.55 -11.64
CA ILE A 165 -8.61 -1.92 -10.25
C ILE A 165 -10.11 -2.02 -10.01
N ALA A 166 -10.89 -1.02 -10.41
CA ALA A 166 -12.32 -1.00 -10.17
C ALA A 166 -13.02 0.11 -10.97
N LYS A 167 -14.36 0.03 -10.97
CA LYS A 167 -15.24 1.15 -11.30
C LYS A 167 -15.93 1.58 -10.01
N VAL A 168 -15.62 2.78 -9.54
CA VAL A 168 -16.04 3.27 -8.21
C VAL A 168 -16.90 4.52 -8.30
N SER A 169 -17.83 4.66 -7.36
CA SER A 169 -18.56 5.90 -7.12
C SER A 169 -17.82 6.72 -6.07
N LEU A 170 -17.44 7.93 -6.43
CA LEU A 170 -16.84 8.88 -5.48
C LEU A 170 -17.89 9.91 -5.05
N THR A 171 -17.96 10.22 -3.76
CA THR A 171 -18.94 11.16 -3.19
C THR A 171 -18.93 12.55 -3.78
N SER A 172 -17.83 12.95 -4.40
CA SER A 172 -17.63 14.28 -5.01
C SER A 172 -17.83 14.30 -6.53
N VAL A 173 -18.17 13.15 -7.15
CA VAL A 173 -18.23 13.01 -8.61
C VAL A 173 -19.57 12.46 -9.03
N LEU A 174 -20.20 13.12 -10.01
CA LEU A 174 -21.53 12.76 -10.52
C LEU A 174 -21.55 11.41 -11.26
N HIS A 175 -20.42 10.97 -11.79
CA HIS A 175 -20.29 9.76 -12.59
C HIS A 175 -19.25 8.83 -11.99
N PRO A 176 -19.45 7.50 -12.11
CA PRO A 176 -18.44 6.55 -11.62
C PRO A 176 -17.15 6.68 -12.41
N MET A 177 -16.05 6.43 -11.74
CA MET A 177 -14.72 6.44 -12.32
C MET A 177 -14.15 5.03 -12.42
N ASN A 178 -13.56 4.71 -13.57
CA ASN A 178 -12.64 3.58 -13.63
C ASN A 178 -11.30 4.04 -13.09
N ILE A 179 -10.77 3.30 -12.12
CA ILE A 179 -9.49 3.57 -11.47
C ILE A 179 -8.47 2.49 -11.82
N PHE A 180 -7.24 2.91 -11.97
CA PHE A 180 -6.12 2.10 -12.43
C PHE A 180 -4.92 2.25 -11.50
N THR A 181 -4.04 1.28 -11.54
CA THR A 181 -2.72 1.33 -10.93
C THR A 181 -1.69 0.82 -11.92
N ILE A 182 -0.43 0.69 -11.48
CA ILE A 182 0.65 0.10 -12.24
C ILE A 182 1.29 -1.01 -11.43
N TYR A 183 1.61 -2.13 -12.06
CA TYR A 183 2.33 -3.24 -11.44
C TYR A 183 3.68 -3.42 -12.11
N GLN A 184 4.72 -3.29 -11.31
CA GLN A 184 6.09 -3.54 -11.71
C GLN A 184 6.83 -4.32 -10.62
N PRO A 185 7.85 -5.14 -10.95
CA PRO A 185 8.72 -5.75 -9.96
C PRO A 185 9.35 -4.68 -9.05
N GLY A 186 9.24 -4.87 -7.73
CA GLY A 186 9.67 -3.87 -6.74
C GLY A 186 8.67 -2.77 -6.43
N ILE A 187 7.63 -2.59 -7.27
CA ILE A 187 6.52 -1.66 -7.03
C ILE A 187 5.22 -2.46 -7.06
N HIS A 188 4.51 -2.57 -5.95
CA HIS A 188 3.33 -3.43 -5.74
C HIS A 188 3.59 -4.95 -5.78
N CYS A 189 4.74 -5.39 -6.28
CA CYS A 189 5.14 -6.79 -6.39
C CYS A 189 6.52 -7.00 -5.77
N ALA A 190 6.87 -8.24 -5.44
CA ALA A 190 8.23 -8.57 -5.02
C ALA A 190 9.23 -8.33 -6.17
N THR A 191 10.47 -7.97 -5.83
CA THR A 191 11.52 -7.65 -6.82
C THR A 191 11.96 -8.83 -7.66
N ASP A 192 11.72 -10.05 -7.19
CA ASP A 192 12.12 -11.32 -7.81
C ASP A 192 11.04 -11.94 -8.71
N ILE A 193 9.89 -11.29 -8.87
CA ILE A 193 8.87 -11.75 -9.80
C ILE A 193 9.37 -11.61 -11.23
N ASP A 194 9.25 -12.69 -12.00
CA ASP A 194 9.51 -12.69 -13.44
C ASP A 194 8.57 -11.72 -14.17
N PRO A 195 9.09 -10.74 -14.92
CA PRO A 195 8.27 -9.75 -15.63
C PRO A 195 7.27 -10.36 -16.62
N GLU A 196 7.56 -11.51 -17.24
CA GLU A 196 6.65 -12.17 -18.18
C GLU A 196 5.48 -12.81 -17.45
N ASN A 197 5.71 -13.44 -16.30
CA ASN A 197 4.68 -13.96 -15.43
C ASN A 197 3.79 -12.83 -14.90
N LEU A 198 4.38 -11.70 -14.51
CA LEU A 198 3.63 -10.53 -14.05
C LEU A 198 2.72 -9.97 -15.16
N ARG A 199 3.22 -9.84 -16.40
CA ARG A 199 2.40 -9.41 -17.55
C ARG A 199 1.25 -10.37 -17.83
N THR A 200 1.51 -11.68 -17.71
CA THR A 200 0.46 -12.69 -17.84
C THR A 200 -0.63 -12.48 -16.81
N PHE A 201 -0.26 -12.28 -15.55
CA PHE A 201 -1.21 -11.94 -14.48
C PHE A 201 -1.99 -10.65 -14.76
N ILE A 202 -1.29 -9.57 -15.17
CA ILE A 202 -1.94 -8.29 -15.52
C ILE A 202 -2.97 -8.49 -16.62
N SER A 203 -2.63 -9.26 -17.66
CA SER A 203 -3.56 -9.56 -18.75
C SER A 203 -4.79 -10.33 -18.26
N MET A 204 -4.63 -11.35 -17.42
CA MET A 204 -5.74 -12.11 -16.83
C MET A 204 -6.65 -11.21 -16.01
N LYS A 205 -6.07 -10.41 -15.10
CA LYS A 205 -6.81 -9.49 -14.24
C LYS A 205 -7.55 -8.45 -15.07
N ASN A 206 -6.90 -7.81 -16.03
CA ASN A 206 -7.51 -6.78 -16.89
C ASN A 206 -8.67 -7.37 -17.72
N SER A 207 -8.54 -8.59 -18.24
CA SER A 207 -9.61 -9.27 -18.97
C SER A 207 -10.85 -9.49 -18.09
N ALA A 208 -10.67 -9.98 -16.86
CA ALA A 208 -11.76 -10.13 -15.92
C ALA A 208 -12.40 -8.78 -15.55
N MET A 209 -11.57 -7.76 -15.32
CA MET A 209 -12.02 -6.42 -14.93
C MET A 209 -12.75 -5.68 -16.06
N GLU A 210 -12.55 -6.04 -17.32
CA GLU A 210 -13.36 -5.52 -18.43
C GLU A 210 -14.84 -5.94 -18.29
N PHE A 211 -15.09 -7.17 -17.87
CA PHE A 211 -16.45 -7.65 -17.55
C PHE A 211 -16.98 -7.10 -16.22
N PHE A 212 -16.14 -6.64 -15.33
CA PHE A 212 -16.57 -5.95 -14.12
C PHE A 212 -17.01 -4.52 -14.42
N THR A 213 -16.17 -3.75 -15.12
CA THR A 213 -16.44 -2.34 -15.42
C THR A 213 -17.48 -2.15 -16.52
N GLY A 214 -17.58 -3.10 -17.44
CA GLY A 214 -18.35 -3.02 -18.66
C GLY A 214 -17.78 -2.03 -19.67
N ASN A 215 -18.10 -2.21 -20.93
CA ASN A 215 -17.75 -1.30 -22.00
C ASN A 215 -18.93 -1.22 -22.99
N LEU A 216 -19.76 -0.19 -22.82
CA LEU A 216 -20.96 0.00 -23.65
C LEU A 216 -20.63 0.21 -25.13
N GLN A 217 -19.46 0.76 -25.47
CA GLN A 217 -19.05 0.97 -26.87
C GLN A 217 -18.74 -0.35 -27.56
N LEU A 218 -18.22 -1.33 -26.84
CA LEU A 218 -17.94 -2.67 -27.33
C LEU A 218 -19.10 -3.66 -27.04
N GLY A 219 -20.20 -3.20 -26.45
CA GLY A 219 -21.33 -4.04 -26.08
C GLY A 219 -21.05 -4.99 -24.90
N ILE A 220 -20.00 -4.72 -24.13
CA ILE A 220 -19.65 -5.52 -22.94
C ILE A 220 -20.50 -5.03 -21.77
N ILE A 221 -21.34 -5.92 -21.25
CA ILE A 221 -22.20 -5.70 -20.08
C ILE A 221 -21.53 -6.30 -18.85
N PRO A 222 -21.57 -5.65 -17.69
CA PRO A 222 -21.06 -6.21 -16.44
C PRO A 222 -21.62 -7.59 -16.14
N ASN A 223 -20.74 -8.55 -15.82
CA ASN A 223 -21.08 -9.96 -15.56
C ASN A 223 -20.30 -10.47 -14.34
N PHE A 224 -20.82 -10.23 -13.13
CA PHE A 224 -20.15 -10.56 -11.88
C PHE A 224 -19.88 -12.06 -11.67
N PRO A 225 -20.78 -13.01 -12.06
CA PRO A 225 -20.44 -14.42 -11.99
C PRO A 225 -19.20 -14.79 -12.82
N LEU A 226 -19.07 -14.26 -14.03
CA LEU A 226 -17.89 -14.49 -14.88
C LEU A 226 -16.65 -13.85 -14.26
N VAL A 227 -16.76 -12.59 -13.81
CA VAL A 227 -15.67 -11.87 -13.14
C VAL A 227 -15.15 -12.64 -11.93
N ARG A 228 -16.06 -13.17 -11.10
CA ARG A 228 -15.68 -13.97 -9.94
C ARG A 228 -14.82 -15.17 -10.35
N ASP A 229 -15.27 -15.93 -11.33
CA ASP A 229 -14.61 -17.17 -11.74
C ASP A 229 -13.23 -16.86 -12.36
N GLU A 230 -13.11 -15.83 -13.19
CA GLU A 230 -11.85 -15.41 -13.79
C GLU A 230 -10.88 -14.78 -12.77
N LEU A 231 -11.38 -13.98 -11.83
CA LEU A 231 -10.54 -13.39 -10.78
C LEU A 231 -10.03 -14.42 -9.78
N LEU A 232 -10.78 -15.49 -9.51
CA LEU A 232 -10.27 -16.60 -8.68
C LEU A 232 -9.07 -17.28 -9.35
N VAL A 233 -9.14 -17.52 -10.68
CA VAL A 233 -8.01 -18.09 -11.43
C VAL A 233 -6.82 -17.15 -11.45
N ALA A 234 -7.06 -15.84 -11.66
CA ALA A 234 -6.00 -14.85 -11.62
C ALA A 234 -5.35 -14.73 -10.22
N GLN A 235 -6.15 -14.85 -9.15
CA GLN A 235 -5.67 -14.82 -7.78
C GLN A 235 -4.78 -16.03 -7.46
N ASP A 236 -5.22 -17.23 -7.84
CA ASP A 236 -4.41 -18.44 -7.66
C ASP A 236 -3.07 -18.33 -8.39
N TYR A 237 -3.07 -17.81 -9.62
CA TYR A 237 -1.86 -17.56 -10.39
C TYR A 237 -0.96 -16.50 -9.71
N PHE A 238 -1.54 -15.41 -9.19
CA PHE A 238 -0.75 -14.40 -8.49
C PHE A 238 -0.13 -14.95 -7.19
N ILE A 239 -0.86 -15.78 -6.45
CA ILE A 239 -0.33 -16.45 -5.25
C ILE A 239 0.86 -17.36 -5.64
N GLU A 240 0.78 -18.07 -6.77
CA GLU A 240 1.87 -18.92 -7.24
C GLU A 240 3.14 -18.11 -7.55
N ILE A 241 3.02 -16.98 -8.24
CA ILE A 241 4.18 -16.17 -8.67
C ILE A 241 4.68 -15.18 -7.62
N ALA A 242 3.81 -14.70 -6.72
CA ALA A 242 4.10 -13.64 -5.76
C ALA A 242 4.14 -14.12 -4.29
N GLY A 243 3.73 -15.35 -4.01
CA GLY A 243 3.63 -15.90 -2.65
C GLY A 243 2.57 -15.24 -1.77
N ARG A 244 1.72 -14.38 -2.33
CA ARG A 244 0.67 -13.63 -1.60
C ARG A 244 -0.54 -13.35 -2.48
N ALA A 245 -1.67 -13.09 -1.86
CA ALA A 245 -2.87 -12.67 -2.57
C ALA A 245 -2.78 -11.20 -3.06
N ASP A 246 -3.44 -10.91 -4.19
CA ASP A 246 -3.67 -9.55 -4.67
C ASP A 246 -4.86 -8.94 -3.93
N VAL A 247 -4.61 -7.88 -3.16
CA VAL A 247 -5.64 -7.24 -2.33
C VAL A 247 -6.74 -6.61 -3.19
N GLY A 248 -6.40 -6.05 -4.35
CA GLY A 248 -7.39 -5.49 -5.27
C GLY A 248 -8.40 -6.53 -5.75
N ILE A 249 -7.92 -7.74 -6.08
CA ILE A 249 -8.81 -8.88 -6.42
C ILE A 249 -9.69 -9.25 -5.23
N GLU A 250 -9.11 -9.35 -4.02
CA GLU A 250 -9.90 -9.68 -2.82
C GLU A 250 -11.05 -8.70 -2.61
N ARG A 251 -10.82 -7.39 -2.77
CA ARG A 251 -11.86 -6.36 -2.63
C ARG A 251 -12.99 -6.50 -3.65
N ILE A 252 -12.66 -6.84 -4.90
CA ILE A 252 -13.68 -7.08 -5.92
C ILE A 252 -14.48 -8.36 -5.62
N LEU A 253 -13.80 -9.42 -5.19
CA LEU A 253 -14.46 -10.67 -4.80
C LEU A 253 -15.35 -10.50 -3.56
N GLU A 254 -14.93 -9.68 -2.58
CA GLU A 254 -15.77 -9.31 -1.43
C GLU A 254 -17.04 -8.57 -1.88
N TYR A 255 -16.89 -7.59 -2.75
CA TYR A 255 -18.02 -6.84 -3.29
C TYR A 255 -18.98 -7.73 -4.07
N ILE A 256 -18.48 -8.62 -4.94
CA ILE A 256 -19.31 -9.58 -5.69
C ILE A 256 -20.00 -10.58 -4.76
N ARG A 257 -19.37 -10.98 -3.67
CA ARG A 257 -20.00 -11.86 -2.67
C ARG A 257 -21.22 -11.20 -2.02
N GLU A 258 -21.15 -9.90 -1.73
CA GLU A 258 -22.25 -9.12 -1.17
C GLU A 258 -23.31 -8.77 -2.23
N THR A 259 -22.86 -8.55 -3.48
CA THR A 259 -23.69 -8.17 -4.62
C THR A 259 -23.42 -9.13 -5.80
N PRO A 260 -24.01 -10.36 -5.80
CA PRO A 260 -23.65 -11.42 -6.76
C PRO A 260 -23.99 -11.09 -8.21
N PHE A 261 -24.87 -10.14 -8.44
CA PHE A 261 -25.28 -9.68 -9.77
C PHE A 261 -25.19 -8.14 -9.82
N PRO A 262 -24.75 -7.56 -10.95
CA PRO A 262 -24.68 -6.13 -11.08
C PRO A 262 -26.09 -5.52 -10.92
N GLU A 263 -26.20 -4.50 -10.07
CA GLU A 263 -27.42 -3.71 -9.95
C GLU A 263 -27.72 -3.02 -11.28
N SER A 264 -28.99 -2.76 -11.59
CA SER A 264 -29.42 -2.15 -12.85
C SER A 264 -28.78 -0.78 -13.10
N ASP A 265 -28.39 -0.07 -12.06
CA ASP A 265 -27.71 1.23 -12.09
C ASP A 265 -26.19 1.13 -11.98
N PHE A 266 -25.58 -0.06 -11.89
CA PHE A 266 -24.14 -0.24 -11.72
C PHE A 266 -23.31 0.47 -12.80
N ASN A 267 -23.81 0.49 -14.05
CA ASN A 267 -23.15 1.24 -15.11
C ASN A 267 -23.10 2.75 -14.86
N CYS A 268 -24.08 3.29 -14.14
CA CYS A 268 -24.20 4.72 -13.80
C CYS A 268 -23.63 5.06 -12.42
N CYS A 269 -23.48 4.09 -11.54
CA CYS A 269 -23.08 4.30 -10.15
C CYS A 269 -21.74 3.65 -9.82
N GLY A 270 -21.36 2.57 -10.51
CA GLY A 270 -20.17 1.80 -10.14
C GLY A 270 -20.29 1.17 -8.74
N MET A 271 -19.19 0.70 -8.23
CA MET A 271 -19.05 0.16 -6.88
C MET A 271 -19.23 1.28 -5.86
N LYS A 272 -20.29 1.22 -5.08
CA LYS A 272 -20.58 2.17 -3.99
C LYS A 272 -19.70 1.79 -2.80
N LEU A 273 -18.55 2.44 -2.69
CA LEU A 273 -17.71 2.32 -1.50
C LEU A 273 -18.37 3.17 -0.41
N MET A 274 -18.94 2.50 0.60
CA MET A 274 -19.33 3.21 1.81
C MET A 274 -18.06 3.85 2.39
N GLU A 275 -18.16 5.07 2.92
CA GLU A 275 -17.07 5.77 3.63
C GLU A 275 -16.64 4.97 4.86
N LYS A 276 -16.11 3.77 4.65
CA LYS A 276 -15.69 2.89 5.72
C LYS A 276 -14.22 2.56 5.61
N LYS A 277 -13.54 3.10 6.60
CA LYS A 277 -12.31 2.58 7.16
C LYS A 277 -11.16 2.47 6.19
N ARG A 278 -10.27 3.43 6.36
CA ARG A 278 -8.84 3.29 6.08
C ARG A 278 -8.41 1.86 6.41
N ASP A 279 -7.51 1.33 5.59
CA ASP A 279 -6.82 0.06 5.78
C ASP A 279 -6.41 -0.13 7.26
N SER A 280 -7.26 -0.79 8.03
CA SER A 280 -7.08 -0.92 9.47
C SER A 280 -6.05 -2.02 9.75
N LEU A 281 -5.32 -1.89 10.86
CA LEU A 281 -4.44 -2.96 11.32
C LEU A 281 -5.23 -4.27 11.50
N GLY A 282 -6.50 -4.18 11.90
CA GLY A 282 -7.41 -5.31 12.01
C GLY A 282 -7.60 -6.06 10.71
N GLU A 283 -7.80 -5.36 9.59
CA GLU A 283 -7.93 -5.99 8.27
C GLU A 283 -6.62 -6.69 7.86
N ARG A 284 -5.47 -6.05 8.07
CA ARG A 284 -4.18 -6.67 7.76
C ARG A 284 -3.90 -7.91 8.60
N LEU A 285 -4.18 -7.86 9.90
CA LEU A 285 -4.05 -9.03 10.77
C LEU A 285 -5.08 -10.11 10.45
N PHE A 286 -6.27 -9.72 9.98
CA PHE A 286 -7.26 -10.68 9.49
C PHE A 286 -6.76 -11.41 8.26
N HIS A 287 -6.22 -10.71 7.27
CA HIS A 287 -5.66 -11.34 6.07
C HIS A 287 -4.47 -12.24 6.40
N LEU A 288 -3.56 -11.78 7.27
CA LEU A 288 -2.45 -12.59 7.76
C LEU A 288 -2.93 -13.87 8.48
N SER A 289 -3.98 -13.76 9.30
CA SER A 289 -4.53 -14.90 10.02
C SER A 289 -5.37 -15.83 9.15
N LYS A 290 -5.98 -15.34 8.06
CA LYS A 290 -6.77 -16.13 7.12
C LYS A 290 -5.91 -17.19 6.41
N GLU A 291 -4.68 -16.86 6.06
CA GLU A 291 -3.71 -17.82 5.50
C GLU A 291 -3.33 -18.92 6.50
N LEU A 292 -3.29 -18.57 7.80
CA LEU A 292 -2.94 -19.49 8.88
C LEU A 292 -4.14 -20.29 9.43
N LEU A 293 -5.36 -19.82 9.20
CA LEU A 293 -6.60 -20.36 9.75
C LEU A 293 -7.54 -20.82 8.64
N LYS A 294 -7.50 -22.10 8.28
CA LYS A 294 -8.32 -22.70 7.22
C LYS A 294 -9.86 -22.64 7.45
N ALA A 295 -10.32 -22.18 8.60
CA ALA A 295 -11.73 -21.93 8.89
C ALA A 295 -11.83 -20.80 9.91
N MET A 296 -12.57 -19.73 9.58
CA MET A 296 -12.76 -18.57 10.44
C MET A 296 -14.21 -18.47 10.89
N ASP A 297 -14.35 -18.30 12.22
CA ASP A 297 -15.60 -17.98 12.88
C ASP A 297 -15.99 -16.52 12.53
N PRO A 298 -17.25 -16.23 12.13
CA PRO A 298 -17.75 -14.88 11.90
C PRO A 298 -17.54 -13.94 13.11
N ASP A 299 -17.63 -14.45 14.33
CA ASP A 299 -17.40 -13.68 15.57
C ASP A 299 -15.95 -13.21 15.65
N PHE A 300 -15.01 -13.98 15.13
CA PHE A 300 -13.59 -13.61 15.07
C PHE A 300 -13.34 -12.46 14.09
N TYR A 301 -13.98 -12.46 12.93
CA TYR A 301 -13.92 -11.34 11.98
C TYR A 301 -14.48 -10.08 12.61
N HIS A 302 -15.64 -10.16 13.24
CA HIS A 302 -16.27 -9.00 13.89
C HIS A 302 -15.35 -8.41 14.95
N ALA A 303 -14.81 -9.23 15.82
CA ALA A 303 -13.97 -8.78 16.92
C ALA A 303 -12.58 -8.27 16.46
N LEU A 304 -12.08 -8.69 15.29
CA LEU A 304 -10.79 -8.25 14.76
C LEU A 304 -10.89 -7.04 13.82
N VAL A 305 -11.92 -7.03 12.97
CA VAL A 305 -12.03 -6.05 11.87
C VAL A 305 -13.09 -4.99 12.12
N VAL A 306 -14.19 -5.37 12.77
CA VAL A 306 -15.31 -4.44 13.04
C VAL A 306 -15.08 -3.67 14.33
N ASP A 307 -14.67 -4.34 15.41
CA ASP A 307 -14.27 -3.70 16.66
C ASP A 307 -12.78 -3.32 16.59
N THR A 308 -12.51 -2.08 16.23
CA THR A 308 -11.14 -1.55 16.10
C THR A 308 -10.61 -0.88 17.37
N ALA A 309 -11.32 -0.95 18.48
CA ALA A 309 -10.91 -0.31 19.74
C ALA A 309 -9.54 -0.82 20.24
N TRP A 310 -9.17 -2.04 19.92
CA TRP A 310 -7.87 -2.63 20.28
C TRP A 310 -6.68 -2.04 19.50
N GLU A 311 -6.88 -1.44 18.32
CA GLU A 311 -5.80 -0.86 17.51
C GLU A 311 -5.09 0.29 18.22
N GLN A 312 -5.78 1.01 19.12
CA GLN A 312 -5.19 2.10 19.91
C GLN A 312 -4.01 1.67 20.80
N TYR A 313 -3.90 0.38 21.12
CA TYR A 313 -2.81 -0.14 21.91
C TYR A 313 -1.53 -0.40 21.10
N PHE A 314 -1.63 -0.37 19.77
CA PHE A 314 -0.49 -0.46 18.88
C PHE A 314 0.10 0.91 18.58
N ARG A 315 1.33 1.14 19.03
CA ARG A 315 2.06 2.40 18.80
C ARG A 315 2.96 2.25 17.59
N LEU A 316 3.02 3.28 16.77
CA LEU A 316 3.95 3.35 15.65
C LEU A 316 5.33 3.77 16.15
N GLU A 317 6.35 3.04 15.72
CA GLU A 317 7.75 3.36 15.93
C GLU A 317 8.45 3.40 14.57
N TRP A 318 9.28 4.41 14.38
CA TRP A 318 10.13 4.56 13.22
C TRP A 318 11.55 4.15 13.59
N LYS A 319 12.23 3.41 12.70
CA LYS A 319 13.63 3.02 12.85
C LYS A 319 14.39 3.25 11.57
N GLU A 320 15.54 3.90 11.67
CA GLU A 320 16.44 4.10 10.54
C GLU A 320 17.18 2.80 10.19
N ALA A 321 17.61 2.70 8.92
CA ALA A 321 18.41 1.58 8.47
C ALA A 321 19.67 1.41 9.34
N GLY A 322 19.92 0.19 9.82
CA GLY A 322 21.01 -0.15 10.72
C GLY A 322 20.71 -0.06 12.22
N GLU A 323 19.56 0.54 12.62
CA GLU A 323 19.19 0.58 14.03
C GLU A 323 18.80 -0.80 14.57
N VAL A 324 19.19 -1.06 15.80
CA VAL A 324 18.75 -2.25 16.55
C VAL A 324 17.34 -2.00 17.09
N ILE A 325 16.41 -2.89 16.75
CA ILE A 325 15.02 -2.83 17.22
C ILE A 325 14.88 -3.60 18.53
N VAL A 326 15.42 -4.81 18.58
CA VAL A 326 15.47 -5.63 19.81
C VAL A 326 16.82 -6.35 19.90
N GLU A 327 17.32 -6.54 21.12
CA GLU A 327 18.56 -7.27 21.39
C GLU A 327 18.29 -8.66 21.89
N ILE A 328 19.08 -9.63 21.45
CA ILE A 328 19.05 -11.01 21.94
C ILE A 328 19.27 -11.05 23.47
N ASN A 329 18.59 -11.94 24.17
CA ASN A 329 18.57 -12.10 25.63
C ASN A 329 17.96 -10.95 26.43
N SER A 330 17.52 -9.84 25.79
CA SER A 330 16.77 -8.79 26.49
C SER A 330 15.39 -9.28 26.92
N VAL A 331 14.79 -8.59 27.88
CA VAL A 331 13.43 -8.85 28.35
C VAL A 331 12.45 -8.36 27.29
N PRO A 332 11.40 -9.13 26.92
CA PRO A 332 10.41 -8.69 25.96
C PRO A 332 9.62 -7.48 26.49
N ASP A 333 9.72 -6.38 25.79
CA ASP A 333 9.01 -5.13 26.07
C ASP A 333 7.75 -4.94 25.22
N GLY A 334 7.60 -5.75 24.18
CA GLY A 334 6.46 -5.73 23.28
C GLY A 334 6.57 -6.75 22.16
N ILE A 335 5.55 -6.76 21.31
CA ILE A 335 5.49 -7.52 20.06
C ILE A 335 5.35 -6.51 18.94
N TYR A 336 5.95 -6.80 17.80
CA TYR A 336 6.08 -5.87 16.68
C TYR A 336 5.45 -6.45 15.41
N TYR A 337 4.79 -5.60 14.67
CA TYR A 337 4.33 -5.83 13.30
C TYR A 337 5.06 -4.87 12.38
N ILE A 338 5.61 -5.34 11.28
CA ILE A 338 6.29 -4.51 10.28
C ILE A 338 5.24 -3.92 9.36
N ASP A 339 5.02 -2.62 9.47
CA ASP A 339 4.06 -1.89 8.63
C ASP A 339 4.66 -1.59 7.25
N SER A 340 5.95 -1.25 7.21
CA SER A 340 6.74 -1.07 5.98
C SER A 340 8.23 -1.24 6.24
N GLY A 341 8.99 -1.47 5.17
CA GLY A 341 10.42 -1.72 5.21
C GLY A 341 10.77 -3.18 5.53
N THR A 342 12.06 -3.44 5.70
CA THR A 342 12.64 -4.77 5.89
C THR A 342 13.51 -4.78 7.14
N ALA A 343 13.41 -5.83 7.97
CA ALA A 343 14.26 -6.08 9.12
C ALA A 343 14.99 -7.43 8.99
N GLU A 344 16.13 -7.56 9.65
CA GLU A 344 16.94 -8.77 9.66
C GLU A 344 17.14 -9.29 11.08
N THR A 345 17.11 -10.60 11.23
CA THR A 345 17.35 -11.28 12.52
C THR A 345 18.72 -11.92 12.57
N PHE A 346 19.40 -11.78 13.69
CA PHE A 346 20.75 -12.30 13.91
C PHE A 346 20.82 -13.13 15.19
N ASN A 347 21.65 -14.19 15.16
CA ASN A 347 21.94 -14.99 16.34
C ASN A 347 23.03 -14.34 17.21
N MET A 348 23.43 -15.04 18.30
CA MET A 348 24.48 -14.56 19.21
C MET A 348 25.86 -14.41 18.54
N ASN A 349 26.11 -15.09 17.43
CA ASN A 349 27.37 -15.02 16.69
C ASN A 349 27.32 -13.95 15.58
N ASN A 350 26.24 -13.15 15.53
CA ASN A 350 25.98 -12.15 14.49
C ASN A 350 25.81 -12.76 13.08
N GLU A 351 25.32 -14.01 13.02
CA GLU A 351 24.98 -14.67 11.76
C GLU A 351 23.52 -14.37 11.42
N LEU A 352 23.23 -14.05 10.16
CA LEU A 352 21.88 -13.79 9.67
C LEU A 352 21.02 -15.05 9.77
N LEU A 353 19.91 -14.95 10.47
CA LEU A 353 18.93 -16.05 10.60
C LEU A 353 17.81 -15.94 9.57
N SER A 354 17.25 -14.75 9.43
CA SER A 354 16.14 -14.49 8.47
C SER A 354 16.02 -13.02 8.15
N THR A 355 15.36 -12.74 7.03
CA THR A 355 14.91 -11.42 6.64
C THR A 355 13.39 -11.37 6.80
N MET A 356 12.86 -10.26 7.30
CA MET A 356 11.45 -10.04 7.55
C MET A 356 10.98 -8.79 6.84
N ASP A 357 9.94 -8.94 6.03
CA ASP A 357 9.36 -7.86 5.24
C ASP A 357 8.07 -7.31 5.88
N ALA A 358 7.52 -6.26 5.25
CA ALA A 358 6.23 -5.68 5.62
C ALA A 358 5.14 -6.77 5.68
N GLY A 359 4.26 -6.66 6.67
CA GLY A 359 3.24 -7.67 6.98
C GLY A 359 3.67 -8.75 7.97
N MET A 360 4.97 -8.86 8.28
CA MET A 360 5.46 -9.85 9.23
C MET A 360 5.43 -9.35 10.67
N ILE A 361 5.34 -10.31 11.60
CA ILE A 361 5.34 -10.08 13.05
C ILE A 361 6.64 -10.64 13.62
N PHE A 362 7.17 -10.00 14.66
CA PHE A 362 8.28 -10.55 15.43
C PHE A 362 8.21 -10.18 16.91
N GLY A 363 8.97 -10.90 17.72
CA GLY A 363 9.01 -10.73 19.17
C GLY A 363 7.99 -11.57 19.93
N GLU A 364 7.05 -12.23 19.25
CA GLU A 364 6.06 -13.16 19.80
C GLU A 364 6.73 -14.40 20.42
N MET A 365 7.82 -14.90 19.83
CA MET A 365 8.57 -16.05 20.33
C MET A 365 9.06 -15.85 21.76
N ALA A 366 9.51 -14.65 22.09
CA ALA A 366 9.97 -14.32 23.45
C ALA A 366 8.81 -14.22 24.44
N TYR A 367 7.61 -13.82 23.98
CA TYR A 367 6.43 -13.74 24.81
C TYR A 367 5.87 -15.14 25.15
N PHE A 368 5.71 -16.00 24.14
CA PHE A 368 5.16 -17.34 24.29
C PHE A 368 6.21 -18.38 24.72
N GLY A 369 7.50 -18.07 24.58
CA GLY A 369 8.60 -18.94 24.96
C GLY A 369 8.74 -19.14 26.48
N LYS A 370 9.35 -20.24 26.86
CA LYS A 370 9.53 -20.61 28.29
C LYS A 370 10.46 -19.66 29.05
N GLU A 371 11.50 -19.16 28.40
CA GLU A 371 12.55 -18.35 29.04
C GLU A 371 12.20 -16.87 29.15
N LYS A 372 11.15 -16.42 28.49
CA LYS A 372 10.71 -15.00 28.45
C LYS A 372 11.86 -14.05 28.11
N LYS A 373 12.68 -14.42 27.12
CA LYS A 373 13.80 -13.63 26.59
C LYS A 373 13.78 -13.57 25.08
N ARG A 374 14.33 -12.49 24.52
CA ARG A 374 14.52 -12.35 23.08
C ARG A 374 15.45 -13.45 22.57
N THR A 375 15.01 -14.15 21.54
CA THR A 375 15.73 -15.29 20.95
C THR A 375 16.74 -14.88 19.88
N ALA A 376 16.62 -13.65 19.35
CA ALA A 376 17.48 -13.10 18.33
C ALA A 376 17.58 -11.57 18.47
N THR A 377 18.63 -10.99 17.90
CA THR A 377 18.73 -9.54 17.65
C THR A 377 18.01 -9.23 16.35
N VAL A 378 17.20 -8.18 16.34
CA VAL A 378 16.51 -7.68 15.13
C VAL A 378 17.03 -6.28 14.84
N CYS A 379 17.49 -6.08 13.61
CA CYS A 379 17.96 -4.78 13.09
C CYS A 379 17.14 -4.35 11.89
N ALA A 380 16.93 -3.08 11.74
CA ALA A 380 16.33 -2.49 10.54
C ALA A 380 17.32 -2.62 9.38
N LYS A 381 16.95 -3.32 8.31
CA LYS A 381 17.75 -3.39 7.08
C LYS A 381 17.58 -2.13 6.24
N THR A 382 16.35 -1.68 6.11
CA THR A 382 15.95 -0.40 5.52
C THR A 382 15.35 0.47 6.60
N ASN A 383 14.92 1.67 6.29
CA ASN A 383 14.02 2.40 7.19
C ASN A 383 12.74 1.58 7.36
N VAL A 384 12.32 1.36 8.60
CA VAL A 384 11.12 0.54 8.91
C VAL A 384 10.13 1.33 9.74
N VAL A 385 8.86 1.11 9.46
CA VAL A 385 7.76 1.52 10.31
C VAL A 385 7.21 0.28 11.01
N LEU A 386 7.16 0.33 12.32
CA LEU A 386 6.74 -0.76 13.17
C LEU A 386 5.48 -0.38 13.94
N ARG A 387 4.58 -1.33 14.12
CA ARG A 387 3.50 -1.22 15.10
C ARG A 387 3.86 -2.09 16.29
N LYS A 388 4.09 -1.45 17.42
CA LYS A 388 4.47 -2.10 18.67
C LYS A 388 3.28 -2.13 19.62
N ILE A 389 2.98 -3.29 20.17
CA ILE A 389 2.13 -3.43 21.35
C ILE A 389 2.98 -3.80 22.57
N SER A 390 2.79 -3.07 23.67
CA SER A 390 3.50 -3.39 24.91
C SER A 390 3.06 -4.76 25.44
N THR A 391 3.96 -5.47 26.14
CA THR A 391 3.63 -6.75 26.79
C THR A 391 2.40 -6.64 27.70
N ARG A 392 2.30 -5.53 28.43
CA ARG A 392 1.19 -5.25 29.35
C ARG A 392 -0.14 -5.07 28.65
N ASP A 393 -0.17 -4.30 27.56
CA ASP A 393 -1.41 -4.04 26.81
C ASP A 393 -1.84 -5.28 26.04
N PHE A 394 -0.87 -6.07 25.55
CA PHE A 394 -1.11 -7.33 24.86
C PHE A 394 -1.88 -8.34 25.73
N GLU A 395 -1.58 -8.41 27.02
CA GLU A 395 -2.27 -9.31 27.97
C GLU A 395 -3.78 -9.02 28.09
N ASN A 396 -4.21 -7.83 27.74
CA ASN A 396 -5.63 -7.43 27.78
C ASN A 396 -6.37 -7.69 26.45
N LEU A 397 -5.72 -8.27 25.44
CA LEU A 397 -6.27 -8.47 24.11
C LEU A 397 -6.34 -9.97 23.74
N PRO A 398 -7.29 -10.74 24.30
CA PRO A 398 -7.30 -12.21 24.14
C PRO A 398 -7.44 -12.68 22.69
N ILE A 399 -8.05 -11.91 21.82
CA ILE A 399 -8.15 -12.22 20.39
C ILE A 399 -6.79 -12.09 19.70
N ILE A 400 -6.10 -10.99 19.95
CA ILE A 400 -4.76 -10.74 19.40
C ILE A 400 -3.77 -11.78 19.92
N ILE A 401 -3.84 -12.13 21.20
CA ILE A 401 -3.03 -13.21 21.81
C ILE A 401 -3.19 -14.51 21.02
N LYS A 402 -4.43 -14.92 20.70
CA LYS A 402 -4.69 -16.17 19.96
C LYS A 402 -4.08 -16.15 18.56
N ILE A 403 -4.08 -15.01 17.87
CA ILE A 403 -3.47 -14.87 16.55
C ILE A 403 -1.96 -15.03 16.66
N PHE A 404 -1.32 -14.27 17.54
CA PHE A 404 0.13 -14.28 17.70
C PHE A 404 0.65 -15.61 18.25
N GLU A 405 -0.11 -16.27 19.12
CA GLU A 405 0.22 -17.61 19.61
C GLU A 405 0.28 -18.63 18.46
N ARG A 406 -0.68 -18.60 17.55
CA ARG A 406 -0.69 -19.49 16.38
C ARG A 406 0.46 -19.20 15.42
N ILE A 407 0.80 -17.93 15.20
CA ILE A 407 1.96 -17.54 14.41
C ILE A 407 3.25 -18.07 15.05
N ALA A 408 3.40 -17.92 16.37
CA ALA A 408 4.54 -18.43 17.11
C ALA A 408 4.66 -19.97 17.01
N ILE A 409 3.54 -20.69 17.11
CA ILE A 409 3.51 -22.15 16.95
C ILE A 409 3.93 -22.56 15.55
N ALA A 410 3.40 -21.90 14.51
CA ALA A 410 3.73 -22.19 13.11
C ALA A 410 5.24 -22.02 12.86
N ARG A 411 5.81 -20.89 13.27
CA ARG A 411 7.25 -20.62 13.15
C ARG A 411 8.12 -21.60 13.92
N HIS A 412 7.69 -21.99 15.12
CA HIS A 412 8.43 -22.97 15.90
C HIS A 412 8.48 -24.33 15.19
N GLN A 413 7.41 -24.73 14.52
CA GLN A 413 7.36 -25.96 13.73
C GLN A 413 8.25 -25.89 12.48
N GLU A 414 8.39 -24.74 11.84
CA GLU A 414 9.30 -24.51 10.72
C GLU A 414 10.77 -24.64 11.17
N ILE A 415 11.15 -23.95 12.23
CA ILE A 415 12.51 -24.01 12.79
C ILE A 415 12.90 -25.46 13.17
N VAL A 416 11.96 -26.22 13.73
CA VAL A 416 12.21 -27.64 14.09
C VAL A 416 12.36 -28.50 12.84
N LYS A 417 11.60 -28.25 11.76
CA LYS A 417 11.72 -28.97 10.49
C LYS A 417 13.08 -28.71 9.81
N ASP A 418 13.52 -27.44 9.77
CA ASP A 418 14.81 -27.08 9.18
C ASP A 418 15.99 -27.64 9.96
N SER A 419 15.87 -27.76 11.29
CA SER A 419 16.91 -28.38 12.12
C SER A 419 16.96 -29.92 12.02
N THR A 420 15.93 -30.56 11.44
CA THR A 420 15.87 -32.03 11.24
C THR A 420 16.28 -32.46 9.83
N HIS A 421 16.54 -31.52 8.91
CA HIS A 421 17.13 -31.80 7.59
C HIS A 421 18.53 -31.20 7.53
N PRO A 422 19.60 -31.98 7.88
CA PRO A 422 20.96 -31.55 7.58
C PRO A 422 21.12 -31.51 6.05
N ILE A 423 21.42 -30.31 5.54
CA ILE A 423 21.74 -30.12 4.13
C ILE A 423 23.05 -30.85 3.86
N ASP A 424 22.97 -32.02 3.22
CA ASP A 424 24.08 -32.66 2.52
C ASP A 424 24.57 -31.75 1.39
N LYS A 425 25.38 -30.77 1.72
CA LYS A 425 26.23 -30.09 0.73
C LYS A 425 27.58 -30.80 0.70
N ALA A 426 27.62 -31.94 0.04
CA ALA A 426 28.85 -32.49 -0.47
C ALA A 426 29.41 -31.58 -1.54
N ALA A 427 30.38 -30.76 -1.20
CA ALA A 427 31.23 -30.08 -2.17
C ALA A 427 32.10 -31.12 -2.86
N SER A 428 31.90 -31.34 -4.16
CA SER A 428 32.88 -32.03 -5.01
C SER A 428 34.03 -31.07 -5.32
N PRO A 429 35.29 -31.46 -5.18
CA PRO A 429 36.40 -30.63 -5.60
C PRO A 429 36.55 -30.75 -7.12
N CYS A 430 36.59 -29.61 -7.81
CA CYS A 430 37.08 -29.52 -9.18
C CYS A 430 38.59 -29.71 -9.19
N THR A 431 39.03 -30.67 -9.96
CA THR A 431 40.35 -30.71 -10.59
C THR A 431 40.36 -29.80 -11.81
#